data_c273f41ce39bbf731781ff4a94b9e0be
#
_entry.id   c273f41ce39bbf731781ff4a94b9e0be
#
_cell.length_a   1.000
_cell.length_b   1.000
_cell.length_c   1.000
_cell.angle_alpha   90.00
_cell.angle_beta   90.00
_cell.angle_gamma   90.00
#
_symmetry.space_group_name_H-M   'P 1'
#
loop_
_entity.id
_entity.type
_entity.pdbx_description
1 polymer ?
#
loop_
_entity_poly.entity_id
_entity_poly.type
_entity_poly.pdbx_seq_one_letter_code
_entity_poly.pdbx_strand_id
1 'polypeptide(L)'
;IKHIFISHLHGDHYFGLIGLISTFNLLNRDTNLHIYGPKGLKEIITLQIKLANSWTNYKLIFHELHSSSSDLIFEDEKISVHTIPLDHRIYTNGFIFKEKPFNRKLDINKVEDLNIDKAYYRKLKQGEDVINEKGEIIRNELVTLLGRSTKSYAFCSDTAYCESIIPIIFGVDVLYHESTFLEEHANLCFKT
;
A
#
# COMPACT_ATOMS: atom_id res chain seq x y z
N ILE A 1 -5.86 5.14 10.68
CA ILE A 1 -4.53 4.69 10.18
C ILE A 1 -4.20 3.39 10.89
N LYS A 2 -3.84 2.33 10.14
CA LYS A 2 -3.40 1.05 10.69
C LYS A 2 -1.98 0.70 10.27
N HIS A 3 -1.53 1.22 9.15
CA HIS A 3 -0.23 0.96 8.53
C HIS A 3 0.47 2.26 8.21
N ILE A 4 1.77 2.35 8.50
CA ILE A 4 2.67 3.47 8.21
C ILE A 4 3.89 2.91 7.51
N PHE A 5 4.32 3.58 6.44
CA PHE A 5 5.47 3.20 5.64
C PHE A 5 6.51 4.31 5.69
N ILE A 6 7.71 4.01 6.16
CA ILE A 6 8.83 4.93 6.31
C ILE A 6 9.88 4.57 5.28
N SER A 7 10.21 5.52 4.42
CA SER A 7 11.16 5.32 3.32
C SER A 7 12.59 5.07 3.78
N HIS A 8 13.08 5.92 4.68
CA HIS A 8 14.45 5.87 5.20
C HIS A 8 14.59 6.64 6.53
N LEU A 9 15.81 6.62 7.11
CA LEU A 9 16.04 7.14 8.46
C LEU A 9 16.68 8.54 8.50
N HIS A 10 16.52 9.38 7.48
CA HIS A 10 16.78 10.80 7.63
C HIS A 10 15.65 11.44 8.45
N GLY A 11 15.99 12.41 9.29
CA GLY A 11 15.07 12.90 10.32
C GLY A 11 13.78 13.50 9.80
N ASP A 12 13.85 14.23 8.70
CA ASP A 12 12.71 14.85 8.02
C ASP A 12 11.68 13.84 7.50
N HIS A 13 12.05 12.55 7.38
CA HIS A 13 11.17 11.47 6.90
C HIS A 13 10.52 10.66 8.02
N TYR A 14 11.03 10.71 9.27
CA TYR A 14 10.42 9.91 10.35
C TYR A 14 10.31 10.61 11.72
N PHE A 15 10.92 11.79 11.95
CA PHE A 15 10.83 12.44 13.27
C PHE A 15 9.40 12.75 13.71
N GLY A 16 8.49 12.96 12.77
CA GLY A 16 7.07 13.13 13.06
C GLY A 16 6.39 11.87 13.62
N LEU A 17 6.96 10.69 13.42
CA LEU A 17 6.35 9.41 13.80
C LEU A 17 6.14 9.30 15.31
N ILE A 18 7.11 9.70 16.12
CA ILE A 18 7.00 9.63 17.59
C ILE A 18 5.88 10.54 18.13
N GLY A 19 5.72 11.72 17.54
CA GLY A 19 4.61 12.63 17.85
C GLY A 19 3.24 12.03 17.51
N LEU A 20 3.13 11.40 16.34
CA LEU A 20 1.93 10.71 15.90
C LEU A 20 1.58 9.54 16.83
N ILE A 21 2.56 8.71 17.22
CA ILE A 21 2.40 7.60 18.16
C ILE A 21 1.86 8.10 19.49
N SER A 22 2.43 9.19 20.03
CA SER A 22 1.99 9.81 21.27
C SER A 22 0.57 10.36 21.16
N THR A 23 0.23 11.01 20.03
CA THR A 23 -1.12 11.51 19.77
C THR A 23 -2.14 10.38 19.72
N PHE A 24 -1.83 9.28 19.07
CA PHE A 24 -2.73 8.10 19.05
C PHE A 24 -2.98 7.55 20.45
N ASN A 25 -1.96 7.57 21.33
CA ASN A 25 -2.12 7.15 22.71
C ASN A 25 -3.04 8.09 23.49
N LEU A 26 -2.89 9.41 23.31
CA LEU A 26 -3.78 10.42 23.91
C LEU A 26 -5.23 10.29 23.44
N LEU A 27 -5.44 9.85 22.20
CA LEU A 27 -6.75 9.59 21.61
C LEU A 27 -7.31 8.20 21.96
N ASN A 28 -6.73 7.53 22.96
CA ASN A 28 -7.18 6.21 23.45
C ASN A 28 -7.23 5.14 22.34
N ARG A 29 -6.25 5.13 21.44
CA ARG A 29 -6.12 4.06 20.44
C ARG A 29 -5.98 2.70 21.15
N ASP A 30 -6.72 1.70 20.69
CA ASP A 30 -6.71 0.32 21.17
C ASP A 30 -6.26 -0.68 20.12
N THR A 31 -6.20 -0.27 18.85
CA THR A 31 -5.84 -1.14 17.74
C THR A 31 -4.34 -1.08 17.44
N ASN A 32 -3.77 -2.22 17.03
CA ASN A 32 -2.36 -2.31 16.66
C ASN A 32 -2.00 -1.30 15.56
N LEU A 33 -0.76 -0.79 15.62
CA LEU A 33 -0.16 0.05 14.57
C LEU A 33 1.01 -0.71 13.95
N HIS A 34 0.90 -0.96 12.66
CA HIS A 34 1.96 -1.60 11.86
C HIS A 34 2.84 -0.52 11.23
N ILE A 35 4.14 -0.64 11.43
CA ILE A 35 5.14 0.32 10.94
C ILE A 35 6.15 -0.47 10.11
N TYR A 36 6.22 -0.12 8.83
CA TYR A 36 7.16 -0.69 7.86
C TYR A 36 8.28 0.32 7.63
N GLY A 37 9.51 -0.09 7.75
CA GLY A 37 10.64 0.82 7.55
C GLY A 37 11.99 0.14 7.69
N PRO A 38 13.09 0.87 7.50
CA PRO A 38 14.43 0.33 7.56
C PRO A 38 14.76 -0.27 8.92
N LYS A 39 15.72 -1.18 8.92
CA LYS A 39 16.34 -1.69 10.14
C LYS A 39 16.85 -0.52 11.00
N GLY A 40 16.62 -0.60 12.32
CA GLY A 40 16.98 0.44 13.28
C GLY A 40 15.82 1.37 13.65
N LEU A 41 14.75 1.44 12.84
CA LEU A 41 13.59 2.29 13.16
C LEU A 41 12.93 1.86 14.48
N LYS A 42 12.79 0.57 14.71
CA LYS A 42 12.24 0.02 15.95
C LYS A 42 13.04 0.44 17.18
N GLU A 43 14.36 0.31 17.11
CA GLU A 43 15.27 0.67 18.21
C GLU A 43 15.16 2.16 18.54
N ILE A 44 15.17 3.02 17.52
CA ILE A 44 15.05 4.47 17.68
C ILE A 44 13.74 4.83 18.38
N ILE A 45 12.61 4.36 17.86
CA ILE A 45 11.28 4.69 18.42
C ILE A 45 11.14 4.11 19.82
N THR A 46 11.59 2.88 20.06
CA THR A 46 11.53 2.25 21.39
C THR A 46 12.38 3.00 22.40
N LEU A 47 13.57 3.44 21.99
CA LEU A 47 14.46 4.23 22.85
C LEU A 47 13.85 5.59 23.20
N GLN A 48 13.28 6.29 22.23
CA GLN A 48 12.61 7.57 22.45
C GLN A 48 11.45 7.45 23.44
N ILE A 49 10.58 6.45 23.28
CA ILE A 49 9.49 6.18 24.21
C ILE A 49 10.01 5.89 25.62
N LYS A 50 11.05 5.06 25.73
CA LYS A 50 11.67 4.70 27.01
C LYS A 50 12.29 5.90 27.73
N LEU A 51 13.10 6.71 27.02
CA LEU A 51 13.76 7.87 27.62
C LEU A 51 12.78 8.99 28.00
N ALA A 52 11.66 9.08 27.29
CA ALA A 52 10.58 10.03 27.62
C ALA A 52 9.67 9.54 28.77
N ASN A 53 9.98 8.40 29.41
CA ASN A 53 9.10 7.75 30.39
C ASN A 53 7.64 7.64 29.89
N SER A 54 7.50 7.34 28.61
CA SER A 54 6.20 7.24 27.93
C SER A 54 5.86 5.78 27.62
N TRP A 55 4.62 5.54 27.25
CA TRP A 55 4.13 4.21 26.83
C TRP A 55 3.02 4.35 25.80
N THR A 56 2.61 3.22 25.23
CA THR A 56 1.43 3.13 24.38
C THR A 56 0.46 2.09 24.92
N ASN A 57 -0.83 2.40 24.91
CA ASN A 57 -1.90 1.46 25.29
C ASN A 57 -2.21 0.43 24.19
N TYR A 58 -1.51 0.52 23.06
CA TYR A 58 -1.67 -0.34 21.90
C TYR A 58 -0.31 -0.87 21.43
N LYS A 59 -0.32 -1.96 20.67
CA LYS A 59 0.92 -2.58 20.18
C LYS A 59 1.46 -1.85 18.97
N LEU A 60 2.75 -1.54 19.00
CA LEU A 60 3.56 -1.16 17.83
C LEU A 60 4.17 -2.42 17.24
N ILE A 61 3.84 -2.70 15.98
CA ILE A 61 4.35 -3.88 15.26
C ILE A 61 5.25 -3.37 14.15
N PHE A 62 6.56 -3.60 14.30
CA PHE A 62 7.56 -3.16 13.34
C PHE A 62 7.86 -4.28 12.33
N HIS A 63 7.88 -3.90 11.06
CA HIS A 63 8.26 -4.73 9.92
C HIS A 63 9.51 -4.13 9.33
N GLU A 64 10.67 -4.74 9.63
CA GLU A 64 11.95 -4.24 9.15
C GLU A 64 12.17 -4.60 7.68
N LEU A 65 12.49 -3.60 6.88
CA LEU A 65 12.78 -3.72 5.46
C LEU A 65 14.31 -3.72 5.26
N HIS A 66 14.79 -4.62 4.41
CA HIS A 66 16.22 -4.79 4.14
C HIS A 66 16.52 -5.31 2.73
N SER A 67 15.50 -5.54 1.92
CA SER A 67 15.66 -6.05 0.56
C SER A 67 16.06 -4.93 -0.41
N SER A 68 16.89 -5.29 -1.38
CA SER A 68 17.25 -4.44 -2.52
C SER A 68 16.39 -4.73 -3.77
N SER A 69 15.35 -5.54 -3.63
CA SER A 69 14.39 -5.86 -4.68
C SER A 69 13.00 -5.32 -4.35
N SER A 70 12.12 -5.32 -5.35
CA SER A 70 10.70 -4.97 -5.13
C SER A 70 10.00 -6.15 -4.48
N ASP A 71 9.77 -6.05 -3.18
CA ASP A 71 9.16 -7.10 -2.38
C ASP A 71 7.73 -6.72 -1.96
N LEU A 72 6.84 -7.71 -1.96
CA LEU A 72 5.51 -7.58 -1.36
C LEU A 72 5.65 -7.52 0.17
N ILE A 73 5.32 -6.38 0.77
CA ILE A 73 5.47 -6.12 2.21
C ILE A 73 4.14 -6.07 2.95
N PHE A 74 3.06 -5.83 2.25
CA PHE A 74 1.70 -5.85 2.80
C PHE A 74 0.69 -6.25 1.74
N GLU A 75 -0.29 -7.02 2.15
CA GLU A 75 -1.42 -7.40 1.31
C GLU A 75 -2.67 -7.62 2.17
N ASP A 76 -3.80 -7.15 1.70
CA ASP A 76 -5.12 -7.48 2.23
C ASP A 76 -6.12 -7.81 1.09
N GLU A 77 -7.40 -7.83 1.37
CA GLU A 77 -8.43 -8.10 0.37
C GLU A 77 -8.57 -7.00 -0.69
N LYS A 78 -8.05 -5.80 -0.44
CA LYS A 78 -8.28 -4.60 -1.26
C LYS A 78 -7.04 -4.08 -1.96
N ILE A 79 -5.88 -4.18 -1.31
CA ILE A 79 -4.63 -3.61 -1.81
C ILE A 79 -3.45 -4.55 -1.58
N SER A 80 -2.42 -4.37 -2.38
CA SER A 80 -1.07 -4.84 -2.12
C SER A 80 -0.09 -3.67 -2.09
N VAL A 81 0.97 -3.79 -1.28
CA VAL A 81 2.04 -2.80 -1.18
C VAL A 81 3.38 -3.48 -1.39
N HIS A 82 4.17 -2.95 -2.32
CA HIS A 82 5.52 -3.43 -2.60
C HIS A 82 6.53 -2.32 -2.37
N THR A 83 7.75 -2.69 -2.08
CA THR A 83 8.89 -1.75 -2.04
C THR A 83 9.32 -1.34 -3.45
N ILE A 84 9.87 -0.14 -3.55
CA ILE A 84 10.60 0.36 -4.72
C ILE A 84 12.01 0.69 -4.23
N PRO A 85 13.05 -0.11 -4.55
CA PRO A 85 14.41 0.20 -4.14
C PRO A 85 14.87 1.52 -4.76
N LEU A 86 15.33 2.45 -3.95
CA LEU A 86 15.78 3.77 -4.37
C LEU A 86 17.29 3.91 -4.18
N ASP A 87 17.91 4.74 -5.01
CA ASP A 87 19.35 5.02 -4.95
C ASP A 87 19.61 6.25 -4.09
N HIS A 88 19.99 6.01 -2.85
CA HIS A 88 20.30 7.06 -1.89
C HIS A 88 21.47 6.62 -0.99
N ARG A 89 22.14 7.58 -0.32
CA ARG A 89 23.33 7.30 0.52
C ARG A 89 23.08 6.36 1.71
N ILE A 90 21.82 6.18 2.12
CA ILE A 90 21.40 5.19 3.11
C ILE A 90 20.31 4.32 2.52
N TYR A 91 20.04 3.19 3.15
CA TYR A 91 18.96 2.29 2.72
C TYR A 91 17.63 3.04 2.62
N THR A 92 17.09 3.10 1.43
CA THR A 92 15.88 3.85 1.11
C THR A 92 14.97 3.06 0.19
N ASN A 93 13.67 3.10 0.49
CA ASN A 93 12.63 2.56 -0.37
C ASN A 93 11.56 3.60 -0.66
N GLY A 94 11.06 3.57 -1.88
CA GLY A 94 9.71 4.01 -2.17
C GLY A 94 8.71 2.87 -1.94
N PHE A 95 7.44 3.15 -2.20
CA PHE A 95 6.34 2.19 -2.03
C PHE A 95 5.37 2.30 -3.18
N ILE A 96 4.94 1.16 -3.72
CA ILE A 96 3.87 1.11 -4.70
C ILE A 96 2.64 0.43 -4.10
N PHE A 97 1.52 1.13 -4.14
CA PHE A 97 0.21 0.68 -3.67
C PHE A 97 -0.62 0.33 -4.89
N LYS A 98 -1.16 -0.88 -4.92
CA LYS A 98 -2.00 -1.37 -6.03
C LYS A 98 -3.32 -1.87 -5.47
N GLU A 99 -4.43 -1.34 -5.99
CA GLU A 99 -5.75 -1.91 -5.70
C GLU A 99 -5.87 -3.29 -6.34
N LYS A 100 -6.49 -4.21 -5.63
CA LYS A 100 -6.89 -5.51 -6.18
C LYS A 100 -8.16 -5.38 -7.00
N PRO A 101 -8.39 -6.29 -7.95
CA PRO A 101 -9.62 -6.28 -8.73
C PRO A 101 -10.85 -6.26 -7.84
N PHE A 102 -11.78 -5.37 -8.17
CA PHE A 102 -13.06 -5.31 -7.48
C PHE A 102 -13.99 -6.40 -7.99
N ASN A 103 -14.86 -6.87 -7.11
CA ASN A 103 -15.97 -7.72 -7.51
C ASN A 103 -16.78 -7.06 -8.62
N ARG A 104 -17.23 -7.85 -9.58
CA ARG A 104 -18.16 -7.41 -10.62
C ARG A 104 -19.47 -6.95 -9.97
N LYS A 105 -20.20 -6.08 -10.65
CA LYS A 105 -21.53 -5.63 -10.23
C LYS A 105 -22.58 -6.45 -10.95
N LEU A 106 -23.59 -6.94 -10.24
CA LEU A 106 -24.73 -7.58 -10.88
C LEU A 106 -25.50 -6.56 -11.71
N ASP A 107 -25.85 -6.94 -12.93
CA ASP A 107 -26.89 -6.28 -13.72
C ASP A 107 -28.24 -6.82 -13.22
N ILE A 108 -28.87 -6.07 -12.33
CA ILE A 108 -30.07 -6.53 -11.62
C ILE A 108 -31.19 -6.88 -12.60
N ASN A 109 -31.37 -6.07 -13.66
CA ASN A 109 -32.43 -6.33 -14.65
C ASN A 109 -32.21 -7.69 -15.32
N LYS A 110 -31.00 -7.99 -15.77
CA LYS A 110 -30.68 -9.28 -16.40
C LYS A 110 -30.79 -10.46 -15.44
N VAL A 111 -30.42 -10.24 -14.18
CA VAL A 111 -30.52 -11.26 -13.14
C VAL A 111 -31.99 -11.62 -12.85
N GLU A 112 -32.85 -10.61 -12.82
CA GLU A 112 -34.30 -10.78 -12.63
C GLU A 112 -34.97 -11.41 -13.87
N ASP A 113 -34.64 -10.92 -15.08
CA ASP A 113 -35.15 -11.46 -16.34
C ASP A 113 -34.83 -12.96 -16.52
N LEU A 114 -33.64 -13.38 -16.07
CA LEU A 114 -33.20 -14.77 -16.15
C LEU A 114 -33.56 -15.60 -14.90
N ASN A 115 -34.31 -15.04 -13.95
CA ASN A 115 -34.71 -15.69 -12.69
C ASN A 115 -33.54 -16.37 -11.98
N ILE A 116 -32.41 -15.68 -11.87
CA ILE A 116 -31.19 -16.23 -11.21
C ILE A 116 -31.36 -16.20 -9.69
N ASP A 117 -31.20 -17.36 -9.05
CA ASP A 117 -31.27 -17.46 -7.61
C ASP A 117 -30.15 -16.65 -6.94
N LYS A 118 -30.48 -15.97 -5.82
CA LYS A 118 -29.57 -15.17 -5.02
C LYS A 118 -28.38 -15.97 -4.49
N ALA A 119 -28.51 -17.27 -4.34
CA ALA A 119 -27.41 -18.16 -3.95
C ALA A 119 -26.20 -18.07 -4.90
N TYR A 120 -26.43 -17.75 -6.19
CA TYR A 120 -25.37 -17.63 -7.20
C TYR A 120 -24.71 -16.25 -7.25
N TYR A 121 -25.30 -15.22 -6.62
CA TYR A 121 -24.83 -13.82 -6.71
C TYR A 121 -23.39 -13.63 -6.30
N ARG A 122 -22.94 -14.34 -5.26
CA ARG A 122 -21.56 -14.25 -4.78
C ARG A 122 -20.57 -14.73 -5.85
N LYS A 123 -20.82 -15.89 -6.44
CA LYS A 123 -19.98 -16.48 -7.49
C LYS A 123 -19.93 -15.58 -8.71
N LEU A 124 -21.10 -15.12 -9.17
CA LEU A 124 -21.18 -14.20 -10.30
C LEU A 124 -20.41 -12.90 -10.07
N LYS A 125 -20.48 -12.32 -8.87
CA LYS A 125 -19.67 -11.14 -8.50
C LYS A 125 -18.16 -11.42 -8.46
N GLN A 126 -17.75 -12.66 -8.21
CA GLN A 126 -16.35 -13.10 -8.23
C GLN A 126 -15.84 -13.39 -9.64
N GLY A 127 -16.70 -13.29 -10.65
CA GLY A 127 -16.32 -13.54 -12.04
C GLY A 127 -16.49 -15.00 -12.47
N GLU A 128 -17.16 -15.82 -11.66
CA GLU A 128 -17.41 -17.23 -11.96
C GLU A 128 -18.73 -17.43 -12.71
N ASP A 129 -18.72 -18.32 -13.71
CA ASP A 129 -19.93 -18.81 -14.34
C ASP A 129 -20.65 -19.75 -13.37
N VAL A 130 -21.97 -19.82 -13.47
CA VAL A 130 -22.79 -20.68 -12.61
C VAL A 130 -23.71 -21.57 -13.44
N ILE A 131 -24.05 -22.72 -12.89
CA ILE A 131 -25.04 -23.65 -13.48
C ILE A 131 -26.33 -23.51 -12.68
N ASN A 132 -27.41 -23.19 -13.36
CA ASN A 132 -28.75 -23.09 -12.75
C ASN A 132 -29.36 -24.48 -12.45
N GLU A 133 -30.49 -24.50 -11.78
CA GLU A 133 -31.19 -25.75 -11.42
C GLU A 133 -31.63 -26.59 -12.65
N LYS A 134 -31.71 -25.98 -13.82
CA LYS A 134 -32.04 -26.63 -15.08
C LYS A 134 -30.82 -27.24 -15.80
N GLY A 135 -29.61 -27.07 -15.23
CA GLY A 135 -28.36 -27.51 -15.85
C GLY A 135 -27.80 -26.56 -16.92
N GLU A 136 -28.37 -25.35 -17.06
CA GLU A 136 -27.89 -24.35 -18.02
C GLU A 136 -26.76 -23.53 -17.44
N ILE A 137 -25.73 -23.29 -18.25
CA ILE A 137 -24.61 -22.45 -17.88
C ILE A 137 -24.97 -20.97 -18.04
N ILE A 138 -24.98 -20.22 -16.94
CA ILE A 138 -25.13 -18.78 -16.94
C ILE A 138 -23.74 -18.17 -16.93
N ARG A 139 -23.36 -17.56 -18.05
CA ARG A 139 -22.08 -16.87 -18.18
C ARG A 139 -22.10 -15.59 -17.35
N ASN A 140 -21.09 -15.44 -16.53
CA ASN A 140 -20.90 -14.28 -15.67
C ASN A 140 -21.00 -12.94 -16.42
N GLU A 141 -20.37 -12.85 -17.58
CA GLU A 141 -20.33 -11.62 -18.39
C GLU A 141 -21.70 -11.15 -18.87
N LEU A 142 -22.67 -12.05 -19.01
CA LEU A 142 -24.03 -11.71 -19.46
C LEU A 142 -24.83 -10.99 -18.37
N VAL A 143 -24.56 -11.28 -17.11
CA VAL A 143 -25.37 -10.86 -15.95
C VAL A 143 -24.64 -9.96 -14.97
N THR A 144 -23.43 -9.55 -15.32
CA THR A 144 -22.63 -8.64 -14.49
C THR A 144 -21.97 -7.55 -15.33
N LEU A 145 -21.68 -6.45 -14.68
CA LEU A 145 -20.89 -5.36 -15.21
C LEU A 145 -19.49 -5.39 -14.57
N LEU A 146 -18.48 -4.96 -15.32
CA LEU A 146 -17.14 -4.78 -14.77
C LEU A 146 -17.18 -3.84 -13.57
N GLY A 147 -16.40 -4.14 -12.55
CA GLY A 147 -16.13 -3.23 -11.47
C GLY A 147 -15.42 -1.97 -11.98
N ARG A 148 -15.17 -1.02 -11.08
CA ARG A 148 -14.28 0.11 -11.41
C ARG A 148 -12.88 -0.40 -11.75
N SER A 149 -12.15 0.33 -12.58
CA SER A 149 -10.72 0.06 -12.81
C SER A 149 -9.95 0.18 -11.49
N THR A 150 -9.02 -0.73 -11.29
CA THR A 150 -8.07 -0.67 -10.17
C THR A 150 -7.17 0.55 -10.31
N LYS A 151 -6.78 1.12 -9.19
CA LYS A 151 -5.86 2.26 -9.14
C LYS A 151 -4.54 1.87 -8.50
N SER A 152 -3.50 2.58 -8.90
CA SER A 152 -2.16 2.40 -8.37
C SER A 152 -1.50 3.74 -8.08
N TYR A 153 -0.74 3.77 -6.99
CA TYR A 153 0.01 4.94 -6.54
C TYR A 153 1.44 4.52 -6.21
N ALA A 154 2.42 5.19 -6.80
CA ALA A 154 3.82 5.03 -6.44
C ALA A 154 4.33 6.28 -5.72
N PHE A 155 5.02 6.07 -4.61
CA PHE A 155 5.72 7.07 -3.83
C PHE A 155 7.22 6.80 -3.90
N CYS A 156 7.96 7.66 -4.60
CA CYS A 156 9.42 7.64 -4.65
C CYS A 156 9.94 8.82 -3.84
N SER A 157 10.57 8.50 -2.70
CA SER A 157 11.24 9.45 -1.82
C SER A 157 12.58 9.87 -2.40
N ASP A 158 13.49 10.33 -1.54
CA ASP A 158 14.84 10.75 -1.92
C ASP A 158 15.57 9.67 -2.71
N THR A 159 16.03 10.03 -3.89
CA THR A 159 16.72 9.11 -4.80
C THR A 159 17.53 9.87 -5.84
N ALA A 160 18.71 9.38 -6.15
CA ALA A 160 19.37 9.71 -7.40
C ALA A 160 18.57 9.15 -8.59
N TYR A 161 18.90 9.58 -9.81
CA TYR A 161 18.30 8.99 -11.00
C TYR A 161 18.56 7.48 -11.05
N CYS A 162 17.52 6.69 -11.08
CA CYS A 162 17.58 5.24 -10.97
C CYS A 162 16.72 4.55 -12.03
N GLU A 163 17.34 4.11 -13.13
CA GLU A 163 16.63 3.44 -14.23
C GLU A 163 15.93 2.15 -13.81
N SER A 164 16.45 1.46 -12.81
CA SER A 164 15.91 0.16 -12.36
C SER A 164 14.50 0.25 -11.79
N ILE A 165 14.06 1.43 -11.36
CA ILE A 165 12.70 1.61 -10.85
C ILE A 165 11.67 1.82 -11.97
N ILE A 166 12.09 2.22 -13.16
CA ILE A 166 11.18 2.52 -14.27
C ILE A 166 10.20 1.36 -14.54
N PRO A 167 10.65 0.10 -14.68
CA PRO A 167 9.74 -1.03 -14.90
C PRO A 167 8.76 -1.25 -13.74
N ILE A 168 9.13 -0.87 -12.51
CA ILE A 168 8.31 -1.06 -11.29
C ILE A 168 7.17 -0.06 -11.26
N ILE A 169 7.44 1.20 -11.65
CA ILE A 169 6.48 2.31 -11.60
C ILE A 169 5.78 2.56 -12.92
N PHE A 170 6.17 1.85 -13.99
CA PHE A 170 5.55 2.03 -15.30
C PHE A 170 4.05 1.76 -15.26
N GLY A 171 3.27 2.69 -15.81
CA GLY A 171 1.82 2.56 -15.91
C GLY A 171 1.04 2.77 -14.62
N VAL A 172 1.65 3.27 -13.53
CA VAL A 172 0.90 3.67 -12.34
C VAL A 172 -0.03 4.85 -12.64
N ASP A 173 -1.18 4.89 -11.98
CA ASP A 173 -2.15 5.97 -12.17
C ASP A 173 -1.66 7.30 -11.58
N VAL A 174 -0.93 7.24 -10.47
CA VAL A 174 -0.35 8.41 -9.81
C VAL A 174 1.07 8.10 -9.37
N LEU A 175 2.00 8.97 -9.71
CA LEU A 175 3.39 8.92 -9.28
C LEU A 175 3.70 10.18 -8.47
N TYR A 176 4.16 9.99 -7.23
CA TYR A 176 4.94 10.98 -6.50
C TYR A 176 6.42 10.63 -6.68
N HIS A 177 7.20 11.55 -7.17
CA HIS A 177 8.66 11.42 -7.27
C HIS A 177 9.29 12.73 -6.79
N GLU A 178 10.33 12.63 -6.00
CA GLU A 178 11.06 13.82 -5.58
C GLU A 178 11.61 14.61 -6.78
N SER A 179 11.76 15.91 -6.61
CA SER A 179 12.46 16.80 -7.54
C SER A 179 13.05 17.98 -6.77
N THR A 180 14.00 17.67 -5.89
CA THR A 180 14.57 18.59 -4.92
C THR A 180 15.43 19.67 -5.58
N PHE A 181 16.13 19.32 -6.66
CA PHE A 181 17.07 20.23 -7.32
C PHE A 181 16.64 20.57 -8.74
N LEU A 182 16.85 21.84 -9.10
CA LEU A 182 16.79 22.30 -10.48
C LEU A 182 18.09 21.93 -11.21
N GLU A 183 18.07 21.94 -12.54
CA GLU A 183 19.22 21.57 -13.37
C GLU A 183 20.47 22.44 -13.05
N GLU A 184 20.28 23.72 -12.75
CA GLU A 184 21.36 24.63 -12.30
C GLU A 184 22.04 24.20 -10.99
N HIS A 185 21.40 23.32 -10.20
CA HIS A 185 21.89 22.78 -8.95
C HIS A 185 22.22 21.28 -9.03
N ALA A 186 22.35 20.73 -10.24
CA ALA A 186 22.62 19.31 -10.46
C ALA A 186 23.87 18.79 -9.73
N ASN A 187 24.86 19.66 -9.49
CA ASN A 187 26.06 19.33 -8.71
C ASN A 187 25.79 19.05 -7.23
N LEU A 188 24.62 19.39 -6.71
CA LEU A 188 24.20 19.10 -5.34
C LEU A 188 23.55 17.74 -5.20
N CYS A 189 23.00 17.17 -6.29
CA CYS A 189 22.31 15.88 -6.30
C CYS A 189 23.17 14.72 -5.79
N PHE A 190 24.50 14.82 -5.92
CA PHE A 190 25.44 13.79 -5.47
C PHE A 190 25.75 13.85 -3.96
N LYS A 191 25.16 14.79 -3.23
CA LYS A 191 25.39 15.01 -1.79
C LYS A 191 24.22 14.57 -0.92
N THR A 192 23.11 14.19 -1.51
CA THR A 192 21.87 13.82 -0.81
C THR A 192 21.64 12.32 -0.75
#